data_36f21bd9673b967cd131c3cdefcdce27
#
_entry.id   36f21bd9673b967cd131c3cdefcdce27
#
_cell.length_a   1.000
_cell.length_b   1.000
_cell.length_c   1.000
_cell.angle_alpha   90.00
_cell.angle_beta   90.00
_cell.angle_gamma   90.00
#
_symmetry.space_group_name_H-M   'P 1'
#
loop_
_entity.id
_entity.type
_entity.pdbx_description
1 polymer ?
#
loop_
_entity_poly.entity_id
_entity_poly.type
_entity_poly.pdbx_seq_one_letter_code
_entity_poly.pdbx_strand_id
1 'polypeptide(L)'
;MICSLAATLFAQKGRELFPPDIVPPEVVKGKDALEADPKHYKLELENDRMRVLRLTLKADEVAPVHDDHDALFVCLKECHLRLTRPGGRSQDIHMQAGESRWIYGDTRSEKNLGTQLLEMLVIEPK
;
A
#
# COMPACT_ATOMS: atom_id res chain seq x y z
N MET A 1 28.37 -0.53 -13.45
CA MET A 1 28.06 -0.22 -13.29
C MET A 1 27.59 0.28 -13.00
N ILE A 2 27.26 0.41 -12.69
CA ILE A 2 26.66 0.99 -12.43
C ILE A 2 25.99 0.90 -12.23
N CYS A 3 25.70 0.65 -12.23
CA CYS A 3 24.97 0.78 -12.08
C CYS A 3 24.59 0.46 -11.46
N SER A 4 24.89 -0.08 -11.23
CA SER A 4 24.58 -0.30 -10.63
C SER A 4 24.38 0.06 -9.85
N LEU A 5 24.53 0.22 -9.76
CA LEU A 5 24.22 0.91 -9.18
C LEU A 5 23.33 1.30 -9.13
N ALA A 6 23.22 1.36 -9.63
CA ALA A 6 22.18 2.04 -9.83
C ALA A 6 21.13 1.32 -9.40
N ALA A 7 21.00 0.45 -9.99
CA ALA A 7 20.05 -0.32 -9.71
C ALA A 7 19.87 -0.57 -8.40
N THR A 8 20.75 -0.96 -7.93
CA THR A 8 20.64 -1.32 -6.77
C THR A 8 19.82 -0.50 -6.19
N LEU A 9 19.70 0.30 -6.71
CA LEU A 9 19.11 1.14 -6.21
C LEU A 9 17.84 0.92 -6.12
N PHE A 10 17.22 0.29 -6.78
CA PHE A 10 15.96 0.35 -6.84
C PHE A 10 15.15 -0.31 -5.94
N ALA A 11 15.28 -1.47 -5.67
CA ALA A 11 14.45 -2.24 -4.88
C ALA A 11 14.17 -1.59 -3.61
N GLN A 12 15.09 -1.20 -2.93
CA GLN A 12 14.79 -0.63 -1.73
C GLN A 12 14.79 0.79 -1.81
N LYS A 13 14.69 1.23 -2.98
CA LYS A 13 14.80 2.53 -3.13
C LYS A 13 13.72 3.30 -2.56
N GLY A 14 12.58 2.70 -2.35
CA GLY A 14 11.51 3.42 -1.76
C GLY A 14 11.92 4.08 -0.48
N ARG A 15 12.74 3.42 0.29
CA ARG A 15 13.18 4.00 1.48
C ARG A 15 14.10 5.10 1.30
N GLU A 16 14.85 5.05 0.29
CA GLU A 16 15.85 6.05 0.04
C GLU A 16 15.30 7.33 -0.51
N LEU A 17 14.03 7.35 -0.82
CA LEU A 17 13.41 8.57 -1.25
C LEU A 17 13.21 9.51 -0.08
N PHE A 18 13.36 9.03 1.15
CA PHE A 18 13.16 9.85 2.32
C PHE A 18 14.42 9.81 3.15
N PRO A 19 15.27 10.81 3.00
CA PRO A 19 16.46 10.87 3.86
C PRO A 19 16.05 10.86 5.31
N PRO A 20 16.82 10.24 6.16
CA PRO A 20 16.45 10.08 7.57
C PRO A 20 16.15 11.38 8.30
N ASP A 21 16.81 12.42 7.91
CA ASP A 21 16.62 13.69 8.57
C ASP A 21 15.32 14.37 8.19
N ILE A 22 14.61 13.83 7.22
CA ILE A 22 13.34 14.39 6.81
C ILE A 22 12.18 13.65 7.41
N VAL A 23 12.37 12.42 7.78
CA VAL A 23 11.28 11.59 8.28
C VAL A 23 10.97 11.99 9.71
N PRO A 24 9.76 12.47 9.98
CA PRO A 24 9.41 12.86 11.33
C PRO A 24 9.40 11.65 12.26
N PRO A 25 9.89 11.82 13.45
CA PRO A 25 9.92 10.73 14.40
C PRO A 25 8.57 10.12 14.69
N GLU A 26 7.55 10.92 14.60
CA GLU A 26 6.24 10.44 14.93
C GLU A 26 5.68 9.51 13.87
N VAL A 27 6.32 9.41 12.76
CA VAL A 27 5.85 8.55 11.71
C VAL A 27 6.30 7.16 11.92
N VAL A 28 6.79 6.86 12.98
CA VAL A 28 7.41 5.67 13.18
C VAL A 28 6.62 4.48 13.01
N LYS A 29 5.63 4.30 13.71
CA LYS A 29 4.98 3.07 13.68
C LYS A 29 3.55 3.26 13.54
N GLY A 30 3.02 2.72 12.54
CA GLY A 30 1.61 2.55 12.40
C GLY A 30 1.24 1.18 12.91
N LYS A 31 -0.02 0.88 12.98
CA LYS A 31 -0.49 -0.44 13.25
C LYS A 31 -0.69 -1.15 11.93
N ASP A 32 -0.61 -2.47 11.97
CA ASP A 32 -0.98 -3.29 10.82
C ASP A 32 -2.38 -2.93 10.34
N ALA A 33 -2.62 -3.11 9.05
CA ALA A 33 -3.90 -2.75 8.42
C ALA A 33 -5.09 -3.37 9.12
N LEU A 34 -5.01 -4.63 9.49
CA LEU A 34 -6.14 -5.31 10.15
C LEU A 34 -6.42 -4.71 11.52
N GLU A 35 -5.39 -4.25 12.21
CA GLU A 35 -5.57 -3.62 13.50
C GLU A 35 -6.06 -2.20 13.37
N ALA A 36 -5.49 -1.47 12.44
CA ALA A 36 -5.79 -0.06 12.28
C ALA A 36 -7.16 0.17 11.65
N ASP A 37 -7.56 -0.71 10.76
CA ASP A 37 -8.77 -0.49 9.97
C ASP A 37 -9.53 -1.78 9.68
N PRO A 38 -10.06 -2.44 10.70
CA PRO A 38 -10.84 -3.65 10.48
C PRO A 38 -12.14 -3.41 9.73
N LYS A 39 -12.52 -2.16 9.57
CA LYS A 39 -13.73 -1.83 8.82
C LYS A 39 -13.52 -2.10 7.33
N HIS A 40 -12.37 -1.73 6.80
CA HIS A 40 -12.13 -1.81 5.37
C HIS A 40 -11.24 -2.98 4.96
N TYR A 41 -10.43 -3.51 5.89
CA TYR A 41 -9.56 -4.63 5.61
C TYR A 41 -10.07 -5.91 6.26
N LYS A 42 -10.15 -6.98 5.47
CA LYS A 42 -10.56 -8.28 5.98
C LYS A 42 -9.50 -9.31 5.63
N LEU A 43 -9.26 -10.24 6.54
CA LEU A 43 -8.34 -11.33 6.28
C LEU A 43 -9.06 -12.37 5.43
N GLU A 44 -8.50 -12.65 4.24
CA GLU A 44 -9.06 -13.66 3.34
C GLU A 44 -8.38 -15.01 3.54
N LEU A 45 -7.08 -14.99 3.73
CA LEU A 45 -6.29 -16.21 3.80
C LEU A 45 -4.99 -15.92 4.51
N GLU A 46 -4.52 -16.85 5.29
CA GLU A 46 -3.17 -16.73 5.86
C GLU A 46 -2.58 -18.11 6.08
N ASN A 47 -1.32 -18.27 5.70
CA ASN A 47 -0.55 -19.50 5.97
C ASN A 47 0.90 -19.10 6.21
N ASP A 48 1.83 -20.07 6.20
CA ASP A 48 3.24 -19.74 6.49
C ASP A 48 3.90 -18.98 5.39
N ARG A 49 3.31 -18.86 4.22
CA ARG A 49 3.99 -18.24 3.08
C ARG A 49 3.41 -16.91 2.69
N MET A 50 2.16 -16.65 3.04
CA MET A 50 1.51 -15.41 2.63
C MET A 50 0.32 -15.08 3.50
N ARG A 51 -0.07 -13.83 3.41
CA ARG A 51 -1.31 -13.35 3.98
C ARG A 51 -2.04 -12.59 2.88
N VAL A 52 -3.32 -12.83 2.72
CA VAL A 52 -4.13 -12.13 1.73
C VAL A 52 -5.22 -11.35 2.44
N LEU A 53 -5.22 -10.05 2.22
CA LEU A 53 -6.25 -9.16 2.76
C LEU A 53 -7.15 -8.70 1.63
N ARG A 54 -8.40 -8.44 1.95
CA ARG A 54 -9.31 -7.77 1.02
C ARG A 54 -9.55 -6.36 1.52
N LEU A 55 -9.29 -5.39 0.67
CA LEU A 55 -9.58 -3.99 0.94
C LEU A 55 -10.84 -3.59 0.19
N THR A 56 -11.78 -2.98 0.90
CA THR A 56 -13.02 -2.49 0.31
C THR A 56 -13.22 -1.05 0.75
N LEU A 57 -13.33 -0.14 -0.20
CA LEU A 57 -13.55 1.27 0.09
C LEU A 57 -14.67 1.79 -0.81
N LYS A 58 -15.64 2.44 -0.22
CA LYS A 58 -16.65 3.15 -1.01
C LYS A 58 -16.03 4.39 -1.62
N ALA A 59 -16.73 5.01 -2.55
CA ALA A 59 -16.25 6.24 -3.18
C ALA A 59 -15.85 7.25 -2.10
N ASP A 60 -14.70 7.84 -2.26
CA ASP A 60 -14.11 8.85 -1.38
C ASP A 60 -13.75 8.35 0.03
N GLU A 61 -13.99 7.10 0.35
CA GLU A 61 -13.57 6.59 1.65
C GLU A 61 -12.06 6.46 1.73
N VAL A 62 -11.56 6.61 2.94
CA VAL A 62 -10.14 6.56 3.23
C VAL A 62 -9.88 5.49 4.29
N ALA A 63 -8.94 4.61 4.01
CA ALA A 63 -8.38 3.73 5.03
C ALA A 63 -7.34 4.55 5.76
N PRO A 64 -7.47 4.75 7.06
CA PRO A 64 -6.56 5.61 7.81
C PRO A 64 -5.13 5.07 7.82
N VAL A 65 -4.22 5.91 8.22
CA VAL A 65 -2.79 5.58 8.21
C VAL A 65 -2.52 4.27 8.96
N HIS A 66 -1.79 3.40 8.30
CA HIS A 66 -1.39 2.10 8.85
C HIS A 66 -0.10 1.66 8.19
N ASP A 67 0.52 0.62 8.73
CA ASP A 67 1.72 0.06 8.13
C ASP A 67 1.33 -1.01 7.13
N ASP A 68 1.83 -0.88 5.92
CA ASP A 68 1.65 -1.88 4.87
C ASP A 68 2.94 -2.64 4.65
N HIS A 69 2.82 -3.92 4.38
CA HIS A 69 3.95 -4.76 3.98
C HIS A 69 4.11 -4.71 2.46
N ASP A 70 5.23 -5.19 1.95
CA ASP A 70 5.38 -5.37 0.52
C ASP A 70 4.27 -6.30 0.05
N ALA A 71 3.64 -5.98 -1.04
CA ALA A 71 2.46 -6.72 -1.46
C ALA A 71 2.21 -6.63 -2.95
N LEU A 72 1.52 -7.64 -3.46
CA LEU A 72 0.95 -7.59 -4.79
C LEU A 72 -0.49 -7.12 -4.63
N PHE A 73 -0.81 -5.99 -5.23
CA PHE A 73 -2.18 -5.49 -5.27
C PHE A 73 -2.86 -6.07 -6.50
N VAL A 74 -4.03 -6.65 -6.32
CA VAL A 74 -4.82 -7.18 -7.44
C VAL A 74 -6.20 -6.55 -7.36
N CYS A 75 -6.56 -5.78 -8.38
CA CYS A 75 -7.87 -5.14 -8.41
C CYS A 75 -8.94 -6.12 -8.89
N LEU A 76 -9.99 -6.27 -8.12
CA LEU A 76 -11.10 -7.14 -8.49
C LEU A 76 -12.08 -6.40 -9.41
N LYS A 77 -12.09 -5.09 -9.30
CA LYS A 77 -12.81 -4.17 -10.17
C LYS A 77 -11.81 -3.10 -10.54
N GLU A 78 -12.15 -2.23 -11.45
CA GLU A 78 -11.26 -1.11 -11.76
C GLU A 78 -10.99 -0.33 -10.48
N CYS A 79 -9.74 -0.08 -10.18
CA CYS A 79 -9.31 0.62 -8.98
C CYS A 79 -8.65 1.92 -9.33
N HIS A 80 -9.03 2.98 -8.63
CA HIS A 80 -8.34 4.25 -8.73
C HIS A 80 -8.14 4.74 -7.30
N LEU A 81 -6.92 4.64 -6.81
CA LEU A 81 -6.69 4.97 -5.41
C LEU A 81 -5.47 5.85 -5.24
N ARG A 82 -5.46 6.58 -4.15
CA ARG A 82 -4.35 7.43 -3.77
C ARG A 82 -3.72 6.90 -2.50
N LEU A 83 -2.42 6.65 -2.57
CA LEU A 83 -1.63 6.27 -1.42
C LEU A 83 -0.97 7.54 -0.90
N THR A 84 -1.19 7.88 0.36
CA THR A 84 -0.62 9.09 0.94
C THR A 84 0.23 8.74 2.14
N ARG A 85 1.48 9.17 2.11
CA ARG A 85 2.40 8.97 3.23
C ARG A 85 2.27 10.13 4.19
N PRO A 86 2.58 9.91 5.46
CA PRO A 86 2.67 11.03 6.40
C PRO A 86 3.62 12.07 5.83
N GLY A 87 3.28 13.32 5.95
CA GLY A 87 4.05 14.38 5.35
C GLY A 87 3.46 14.84 4.03
N GLY A 88 2.42 14.15 3.55
CA GLY A 88 1.65 14.63 2.41
C GLY A 88 2.06 14.12 1.05
N ARG A 89 3.11 13.31 0.96
CA ARG A 89 3.48 12.77 -0.35
C ARG A 89 2.49 11.71 -0.76
N SER A 90 2.05 11.77 -1.99
CA SER A 90 1.05 10.84 -2.47
C SER A 90 1.40 10.27 -3.84
N GLN A 91 0.79 9.15 -4.14
CA GLN A 91 0.94 8.45 -5.42
C GLN A 91 -0.44 7.95 -5.82
N ASP A 92 -0.85 8.25 -7.03
CA ASP A 92 -2.12 7.75 -7.53
C ASP A 92 -1.88 6.51 -8.37
N ILE A 93 -2.73 5.52 -8.20
CA ILE A 93 -2.65 4.25 -8.90
C ILE A 93 -3.98 4.01 -9.58
N HIS A 94 -3.93 3.67 -10.86
CA HIS A 94 -5.13 3.34 -11.63
C HIS A 94 -4.88 2.00 -12.30
N MET A 95 -5.69 1.01 -11.96
CA MET A 95 -5.55 -0.34 -12.50
C MET A 95 -6.90 -0.86 -12.94
N GLN A 96 -6.90 -1.64 -14.00
CA GLN A 96 -8.11 -2.28 -14.48
C GLN A 96 -8.43 -3.52 -13.67
N ALA A 97 -9.65 -4.02 -13.79
CA ALA A 97 -10.04 -5.25 -13.12
C ALA A 97 -9.12 -6.39 -13.56
N GLY A 98 -8.63 -7.14 -12.59
CA GLY A 98 -7.72 -8.26 -12.84
C GLY A 98 -6.26 -7.86 -12.99
N GLU A 99 -5.97 -6.59 -13.06
CA GLU A 99 -4.58 -6.13 -13.15
C GLU A 99 -3.91 -6.23 -11.79
N SER A 100 -2.61 -6.50 -11.79
CA SER A 100 -1.85 -6.58 -10.56
C SER A 100 -0.62 -5.68 -10.63
N ARG A 101 -0.16 -5.25 -9.46
CA ARG A 101 1.01 -4.39 -9.36
C ARG A 101 1.69 -4.62 -8.01
N TRP A 102 3.00 -4.72 -8.05
CA TRP A 102 3.78 -4.85 -6.83
C TRP A 102 3.94 -3.48 -6.19
N ILE A 103 3.62 -3.38 -4.91
CA ILE A 103 3.73 -2.13 -4.16
C ILE A 103 4.60 -2.39 -2.94
N TYR A 104 5.64 -1.60 -2.78
CA TYR A 104 6.52 -1.75 -1.63
C TYR A 104 5.84 -1.25 -0.36
N GLY A 105 6.18 -1.89 0.74
CA GLY A 105 5.61 -1.56 2.03
C GLY A 105 5.99 -0.17 2.50
N ASP A 106 5.11 0.44 3.26
CA ASP A 106 5.33 1.76 3.80
C ASP A 106 4.21 2.08 4.80
N THR A 107 4.33 3.19 5.50
CA THR A 107 3.26 3.71 6.34
C THR A 107 2.47 4.69 5.49
N ARG A 108 1.18 4.45 5.35
CA ARG A 108 0.36 5.30 4.47
C ARG A 108 -1.13 5.09 4.68
N SER A 109 -1.91 5.99 4.13
CA SER A 109 -3.36 5.84 4.01
C SER A 109 -3.70 5.57 2.57
N GLU A 110 -4.89 5.02 2.32
CA GLU A 110 -5.40 4.80 0.97
C GLU A 110 -6.75 5.45 0.82
N LYS A 111 -6.96 6.13 -0.29
CA LYS A 111 -8.25 6.75 -0.59
C LYS A 111 -8.76 6.25 -1.93
N ASN A 112 -10.03 5.88 -1.98
CA ASN A 112 -10.68 5.53 -3.24
C ASN A 112 -11.01 6.82 -3.98
N LEU A 113 -10.34 7.05 -5.11
CA LEU A 113 -10.59 8.23 -5.95
C LEU A 113 -11.67 7.96 -6.98
N GLY A 114 -12.12 6.71 -7.10
CA GLY A 114 -13.16 6.38 -8.07
C GLY A 114 -14.54 6.70 -7.55
N THR A 115 -15.52 6.53 -8.43
CA THR A 115 -16.92 6.79 -8.08
C THR A 115 -17.66 5.54 -7.69
N GLN A 116 -17.01 4.38 -7.78
CA GLN A 116 -17.60 3.10 -7.45
C GLN A 116 -16.83 2.43 -6.34
N LEU A 117 -17.40 1.37 -5.80
CA LEU A 117 -16.75 0.59 -4.75
C LEU A 117 -15.41 0.06 -5.25
N LEU A 118 -14.37 0.28 -4.48
CA LEU A 118 -13.07 -0.30 -4.76
C LEU A 118 -12.99 -1.64 -4.02
N GLU A 119 -12.58 -2.69 -4.73
CA GLU A 119 -12.31 -3.99 -4.12
C GLU A 119 -10.98 -4.49 -4.63
N MET A 120 -10.08 -4.78 -3.71
CA MET A 120 -8.72 -5.13 -4.07
C MET A 120 -8.21 -6.21 -3.13
N LEU A 121 -7.44 -7.14 -3.67
CA LEU A 121 -6.71 -8.08 -2.82
C LEU A 121 -5.31 -7.54 -2.61
N VAL A 122 -4.84 -7.66 -1.38
CA VAL A 122 -3.50 -7.28 -0.99
C VAL A 122 -2.81 -8.57 -0.57
N ILE A 123 -1.92 -9.06 -1.43
CA ILE A 123 -1.25 -10.34 -1.22
C ILE A 123 0.14 -10.06 -0.67
N GLU A 124 0.34 -10.42 0.58
CA GLU A 124 1.57 -10.11 1.32
C GLU A 124 2.40 -11.38 1.52
N PRO A 125 3.51 -11.55 0.81
CA PRO A 125 4.40 -12.69 1.05
C PRO A 125 5.05 -12.57 2.43
N LYS A 126 5.37 -13.70 3.02
CA LYS A 126 6.06 -13.74 4.30
C LYS A 126 7.52 -14.10 4.16
#